data_d77e9b55dc1a87bfd55705baa4943630
#
_entry.id   d77e9b55dc1a87bfd55705baa4943630
#
_cell.length_a   1.000
_cell.length_b   1.000
_cell.length_c   1.000
_cell.angle_alpha   90.00
_cell.angle_beta   90.00
_cell.angle_gamma   90.00
#
_symmetry.space_group_name_H-M   'P 1'
#
loop_
_entity.id
_entity.type
_entity.pdbx_description
1 polymer ?
#
loop_
_entity_poly.entity_id
_entity_poly.type
_entity_poly.pdbx_seq_one_letter_code
_entity_poly.pdbx_strand_id
1 'polypeptide(L)'
;LTACQTSSTKENPLLTESTLDYQAPDFSKIRPAHFVPAIEEGIRIQLAEIDSITSNTAAPTFENTVLAYEKSGRLLARATSILSALVGADGTEELQKIDEETTPMLSAHHDALLLNEKLFARIKAVYDQRSSLQGEDLRLTEVLYDQFVHEGALLSAADKEALKKINSEIAVLQTKFTNQVNAGTKEAAVLVDKVEELDGLPEEAIARAAEAATAAGHKGKYLLEQTNTSRPGYLADLNNRDVRRRVLEASLSRCSGGDSTNTHPTITRIAALRAEKAKLLGLPNFASWALSDQMAGRPEAV
;
A
#
# COMPACT_ATOMS: atom_id res chain seq x y z
N LEU A 1 -22.57 27.56 -19.89
CA LEU A 1 -22.31 27.84 -18.46
C LEU A 1 -21.12 27.01 -18.02
N THR A 2 -19.91 27.52 -18.31
CA THR A 2 -18.62 26.98 -17.88
C THR A 2 -18.34 27.67 -16.54
N ALA A 3 -18.54 26.98 -15.44
CA ALA A 3 -18.24 27.50 -14.12
C ALA A 3 -17.06 26.72 -13.52
N CYS A 4 -15.94 27.43 -13.44
CA CYS A 4 -14.93 27.40 -12.38
C CYS A 4 -14.57 26.05 -11.72
N GLN A 5 -13.52 25.39 -12.24
CA GLN A 5 -12.72 24.41 -11.49
C GLN A 5 -11.34 24.94 -11.08
N THR A 6 -11.13 26.24 -10.95
CA THR A 6 -9.80 26.83 -10.70
C THR A 6 -9.55 27.31 -9.27
N SER A 7 -10.43 27.02 -8.30
CA SER A 7 -10.25 27.52 -6.92
C SER A 7 -9.65 26.53 -5.91
N SER A 8 -9.45 25.26 -6.24
CA SER A 8 -9.05 24.24 -5.24
C SER A 8 -7.53 24.10 -5.05
N THR A 9 -6.70 24.53 -5.98
CA THR A 9 -5.24 24.33 -5.89
C THR A 9 -4.51 25.32 -4.97
N LYS A 10 -5.10 26.49 -4.70
CA LYS A 10 -4.46 27.51 -3.84
C LYS A 10 -4.56 27.26 -2.33
N GLU A 11 -5.43 26.35 -1.91
CA GLU A 11 -5.68 26.05 -0.49
C GLU A 11 -5.38 24.59 -0.09
N ASN A 12 -4.80 23.78 -0.98
CA ASN A 12 -4.51 22.39 -0.67
C ASN A 12 -3.27 22.28 0.24
N PRO A 13 -3.42 21.91 1.52
CA PRO A 13 -2.33 21.85 2.50
C PRO A 13 -1.30 20.76 2.19
N LEU A 14 -1.62 19.79 1.34
CA LEU A 14 -0.67 18.75 0.93
C LEU A 14 0.38 19.24 -0.06
N LEU A 15 0.13 20.35 -0.78
CA LEU A 15 1.06 20.90 -1.77
C LEU A 15 2.26 21.64 -1.17
N THR A 16 2.18 22.01 0.10
CA THR A 16 3.25 22.73 0.81
C THR A 16 3.72 21.95 2.02
N GLU A 17 4.96 22.19 2.43
CA GLU A 17 5.47 21.63 3.68
C GLU A 17 4.72 22.24 4.87
N SER A 18 4.41 21.40 5.87
CA SER A 18 3.77 21.85 7.09
C SER A 18 4.70 22.76 7.91
N THR A 19 4.12 23.76 8.54
CA THR A 19 4.83 24.67 9.47
C THR A 19 4.78 24.19 10.93
N LEU A 20 4.14 23.05 11.20
CA LEU A 20 4.11 22.45 12.53
C LEU A 20 5.47 21.81 12.87
N ASP A 21 5.71 21.60 14.15
CA ASP A 21 6.92 20.93 14.62
C ASP A 21 7.12 19.59 13.90
N TYR A 22 8.37 19.31 13.53
CA TYR A 22 8.76 18.14 12.74
C TYR A 22 8.07 18.02 11.37
N GLN A 23 7.51 19.11 10.85
CA GLN A 23 6.71 19.12 9.62
C GLN A 23 5.51 18.15 9.68
N ALA A 24 4.98 17.91 10.90
CA ALA A 24 3.82 17.04 11.10
C ALA A 24 2.63 17.49 10.26
N PRO A 25 1.88 16.57 9.64
CA PRO A 25 0.71 16.92 8.86
C PRO A 25 -0.35 17.63 9.72
N ASP A 26 -0.89 18.75 9.23
CA ASP A 26 -2.00 19.42 9.88
C ASP A 26 -3.33 18.74 9.51
N PHE A 27 -3.65 17.64 10.19
CA PHE A 27 -4.86 16.87 9.94
C PHE A 27 -6.15 17.67 10.12
N SER A 28 -6.13 18.79 10.85
CA SER A 28 -7.29 19.66 10.98
C SER A 28 -7.68 20.34 9.67
N LYS A 29 -6.74 20.49 8.73
CA LYS A 29 -6.90 21.16 7.43
C LYS A 29 -6.99 20.18 6.27
N ILE A 30 -6.44 18.96 6.41
CA ILE A 30 -6.46 17.95 5.34
C ILE A 30 -7.89 17.41 5.15
N ARG A 31 -8.30 17.25 3.90
CA ARG A 31 -9.61 16.71 3.50
C ARG A 31 -9.39 15.67 2.39
N PRO A 32 -10.30 14.68 2.24
CA PRO A 32 -10.20 13.67 1.18
C PRO A 32 -9.98 14.26 -0.21
N ALA A 33 -10.71 15.31 -0.56
CA ALA A 33 -10.59 15.99 -1.86
C ALA A 33 -9.21 16.59 -2.18
N HIS A 34 -8.30 16.66 -1.20
CA HIS A 34 -6.94 17.18 -1.40
C HIS A 34 -5.98 16.14 -1.98
N PHE A 35 -6.25 14.83 -1.83
CA PHE A 35 -5.28 13.79 -2.14
C PHE A 35 -5.05 13.60 -3.63
N VAL A 36 -6.08 13.39 -4.43
CA VAL A 36 -5.91 13.16 -5.88
C VAL A 36 -5.13 14.30 -6.54
N PRO A 37 -5.52 15.59 -6.37
CA PRO A 37 -4.75 16.70 -6.95
C PRO A 37 -3.31 16.80 -6.44
N ALA A 38 -3.05 16.45 -5.16
CA ALA A 38 -1.70 16.50 -4.63
C ALA A 38 -0.82 15.36 -5.16
N ILE A 39 -1.39 14.18 -5.36
CA ILE A 39 -0.71 13.02 -5.96
C ILE A 39 -0.40 13.30 -7.43
N GLU A 40 -1.36 13.80 -8.22
CA GLU A 40 -1.15 14.20 -9.61
C GLU A 40 -0.03 15.23 -9.75
N GLU A 41 -0.05 16.26 -8.92
CA GLU A 41 1.00 17.29 -8.92
C GLU A 41 2.34 16.73 -8.45
N GLY A 42 2.35 15.85 -7.45
CA GLY A 42 3.55 15.16 -7.00
C GLY A 42 4.19 14.29 -8.07
N ILE A 43 3.39 13.54 -8.83
CA ILE A 43 3.83 12.77 -10.00
C ILE A 43 4.44 13.69 -11.06
N ARG A 44 3.73 14.77 -11.40
CA ARG A 44 4.19 15.73 -12.40
C ARG A 44 5.54 16.36 -12.02
N ILE A 45 5.70 16.75 -10.75
CA ILE A 45 6.94 17.35 -10.25
C ILE A 45 8.07 16.34 -10.31
N GLN A 46 7.87 15.11 -9.79
CA GLN A 46 8.91 14.10 -9.80
C GLN A 46 9.34 13.72 -11.21
N LEU A 47 8.41 13.59 -12.15
CA LEU A 47 8.78 13.35 -13.57
C LEU A 47 9.65 14.48 -14.15
N ALA A 48 9.37 15.73 -13.80
CA ALA A 48 10.19 16.85 -14.22
C ALA A 48 11.61 16.84 -13.57
N GLU A 49 11.70 16.42 -12.30
CA GLU A 49 12.98 16.19 -11.62
C GLU A 49 13.78 15.08 -12.31
N ILE A 50 13.13 13.96 -12.66
CA ILE A 50 13.76 12.87 -13.42
C ILE A 50 14.20 13.32 -14.81
N ASP A 51 13.39 14.10 -15.51
CA ASP A 51 13.76 14.68 -16.80
C ASP A 51 15.02 15.58 -16.69
N SER A 52 15.13 16.36 -15.63
CA SER A 52 16.32 17.15 -15.33
C SER A 52 17.57 16.27 -15.12
N ILE A 53 17.44 15.15 -14.42
CA ILE A 53 18.54 14.19 -14.23
C ILE A 53 18.92 13.55 -15.58
N THR A 54 17.95 13.05 -16.34
CA THR A 54 18.18 12.27 -17.55
C THR A 54 18.63 13.12 -18.75
N SER A 55 18.28 14.40 -18.77
CA SER A 55 18.72 15.38 -19.80
C SER A 55 20.05 16.06 -19.47
N ASN A 56 20.61 15.83 -18.28
CA ASN A 56 21.89 16.43 -17.89
C ASN A 56 23.01 15.87 -18.79
N THR A 57 23.69 16.78 -19.53
CA THR A 57 24.78 16.45 -20.46
C THR A 57 26.11 16.19 -19.77
N ALA A 58 26.26 16.55 -18.50
CA ALA A 58 27.46 16.22 -17.72
C ALA A 58 27.56 14.71 -17.46
N ALA A 59 28.80 14.22 -17.31
CA ALA A 59 29.02 12.83 -16.93
C ALA A 59 28.26 12.49 -15.63
N PRO A 60 27.67 11.28 -15.52
CA PRO A 60 27.00 10.86 -14.32
C PRO A 60 27.96 10.80 -13.11
N THR A 61 27.57 11.46 -12.02
CA THR A 61 28.23 11.40 -10.72
C THR A 61 27.24 11.00 -9.64
N PHE A 62 27.73 10.69 -8.45
CA PHE A 62 26.87 10.43 -7.30
C PHE A 62 25.89 11.60 -7.07
N GLU A 63 26.39 12.83 -7.05
CA GLU A 63 25.59 14.03 -6.76
C GLU A 63 24.53 14.33 -7.81
N ASN A 64 24.92 14.30 -9.11
CA ASN A 64 24.03 14.69 -10.20
C ASN A 64 23.09 13.57 -10.68
N THR A 65 23.19 12.38 -10.09
CA THR A 65 22.40 11.21 -10.50
C THR A 65 21.80 10.50 -9.30
N VAL A 66 22.60 9.86 -8.45
CA VAL A 66 22.10 9.05 -7.31
C VAL A 66 21.46 9.93 -6.26
N LEU A 67 22.19 10.92 -5.76
CA LEU A 67 21.68 11.85 -4.75
C LEU A 67 20.54 12.73 -5.27
N ALA A 68 20.59 13.11 -6.56
CA ALA A 68 19.50 13.85 -7.19
C ALA A 68 18.21 13.03 -7.28
N TYR A 69 18.32 11.74 -7.62
CA TYR A 69 17.18 10.82 -7.61
C TYR A 69 16.63 10.62 -6.19
N GLU A 70 17.49 10.35 -5.21
CA GLU A 70 17.10 10.15 -3.80
C GLU A 70 16.33 11.36 -3.22
N LYS A 71 16.67 12.56 -3.66
CA LYS A 71 16.00 13.79 -3.24
C LYS A 71 14.70 14.09 -4.00
N SER A 72 14.40 13.37 -5.06
CA SER A 72 13.21 13.60 -5.90
C SER A 72 11.93 13.10 -5.24
N GLY A 73 10.78 13.58 -5.71
CA GLY A 73 9.46 13.06 -5.35
C GLY A 73 8.99 13.37 -3.92
N ARG A 74 9.56 14.31 -3.21
CA ARG A 74 9.20 14.63 -1.81
C ARG A 74 7.73 14.97 -1.61
N LEU A 75 7.12 15.70 -2.55
CA LEU A 75 5.70 16.02 -2.49
C LEU A 75 4.85 14.75 -2.61
N LEU A 76 5.16 13.90 -3.58
CA LEU A 76 4.45 12.65 -3.81
C LEU A 76 4.54 11.73 -2.59
N ALA A 77 5.76 11.52 -2.08
CA ALA A 77 6.01 10.70 -0.89
C ALA A 77 5.21 11.20 0.33
N ARG A 78 5.16 12.52 0.54
CA ARG A 78 4.37 13.10 1.65
C ARG A 78 2.87 12.85 1.46
N ALA A 79 2.32 13.13 0.29
CA ALA A 79 0.89 12.98 0.03
C ALA A 79 0.44 11.51 0.14
N THR A 80 1.21 10.59 -0.43
CA THR A 80 0.91 9.15 -0.39
C THR A 80 1.07 8.56 1.00
N SER A 81 2.08 8.98 1.77
CA SER A 81 2.27 8.52 3.15
C SER A 81 1.11 8.94 4.06
N ILE A 82 0.61 10.17 3.91
CA ILE A 82 -0.55 10.65 4.68
C ILE A 82 -1.81 9.89 4.28
N LEU A 83 -2.06 9.70 2.98
CA LEU A 83 -3.21 8.91 2.50
C LEU A 83 -3.17 7.49 3.04
N SER A 84 -2.03 6.81 2.91
CA SER A 84 -1.85 5.43 3.38
C SER A 84 -2.07 5.31 4.89
N ALA A 85 -1.57 6.27 5.67
CA ALA A 85 -1.79 6.30 7.12
C ALA A 85 -3.28 6.45 7.48
N LEU A 86 -4.01 7.34 6.79
CA LEU A 86 -5.44 7.54 7.04
C LEU A 86 -6.28 6.35 6.58
N VAL A 87 -5.98 5.77 5.42
CA VAL A 87 -6.66 4.55 4.93
C VAL A 87 -6.45 3.39 5.90
N GLY A 88 -5.24 3.25 6.45
CA GLY A 88 -4.91 2.17 7.39
C GLY A 88 -5.50 2.35 8.79
N ALA A 89 -5.65 3.59 9.27
CA ALA A 89 -6.12 3.89 10.62
C ALA A 89 -7.63 4.09 10.72
N ASP A 90 -8.25 4.75 9.73
CA ASP A 90 -9.67 5.11 9.69
C ASP A 90 -10.17 5.18 8.24
N GLY A 91 -10.04 4.06 7.53
CA GLY A 91 -10.38 3.93 6.11
C GLY A 91 -11.86 4.09 5.84
N THR A 92 -12.34 5.34 5.73
CA THR A 92 -13.71 5.65 5.28
C THR A 92 -13.92 5.22 3.83
N GLU A 93 -15.17 5.03 3.41
CA GLU A 93 -15.49 4.71 2.01
C GLU A 93 -14.91 5.73 1.02
N GLU A 94 -14.87 7.01 1.40
CA GLU A 94 -14.32 8.07 0.56
C GLU A 94 -12.81 7.92 0.40
N LEU A 95 -12.06 7.65 1.48
CA LEU A 95 -10.62 7.40 1.43
C LEU A 95 -10.28 6.12 0.67
N GLN A 96 -11.08 5.06 0.82
CA GLN A 96 -10.91 3.83 0.05
C GLN A 96 -11.10 4.05 -1.46
N LYS A 97 -12.07 4.85 -1.87
CA LYS A 97 -12.27 5.23 -3.29
C LYS A 97 -11.09 6.02 -3.84
N ILE A 98 -10.52 6.92 -3.04
CA ILE A 98 -9.32 7.68 -3.43
C ILE A 98 -8.12 6.75 -3.59
N ASP A 99 -7.94 5.79 -2.68
CA ASP A 99 -6.88 4.78 -2.78
C ASP A 99 -7.04 3.92 -4.04
N GLU A 100 -8.26 3.48 -4.34
CA GLU A 100 -8.59 2.77 -5.59
C GLU A 100 -8.29 3.59 -6.85
N GLU A 101 -8.63 4.87 -6.85
CA GLU A 101 -8.39 5.79 -7.97
C GLU A 101 -6.90 6.06 -8.18
N THR A 102 -6.15 6.27 -7.10
CA THR A 102 -4.73 6.65 -7.18
C THR A 102 -3.78 5.47 -7.36
N THR A 103 -4.16 4.26 -6.96
CA THR A 103 -3.35 3.04 -7.09
C THR A 103 -2.80 2.81 -8.51
N PRO A 104 -3.61 2.81 -9.59
CA PRO A 104 -3.09 2.61 -10.94
C PRO A 104 -2.16 3.75 -11.39
N MET A 105 -2.40 4.98 -10.96
CA MET A 105 -1.55 6.13 -11.27
C MET A 105 -0.18 5.97 -10.61
N LEU A 106 -0.13 5.57 -9.35
CA LEU A 106 1.10 5.34 -8.59
C LEU A 106 1.89 4.14 -9.15
N SER A 107 1.20 3.06 -9.53
CA SER A 107 1.84 1.91 -10.19
C SER A 107 2.47 2.30 -11.53
N ALA A 108 1.76 3.06 -12.36
CA ALA A 108 2.28 3.54 -13.63
C ALA A 108 3.46 4.50 -13.45
N HIS A 109 3.40 5.36 -12.43
CA HIS A 109 4.49 6.26 -12.08
C HIS A 109 5.73 5.50 -11.61
N HIS A 110 5.56 4.53 -10.73
CA HIS A 110 6.65 3.65 -10.26
C HIS A 110 7.36 2.96 -11.43
N ASP A 111 6.60 2.38 -12.36
CA ASP A 111 7.14 1.78 -13.57
C ASP A 111 7.83 2.81 -14.49
N ALA A 112 7.29 4.04 -14.58
CA ALA A 112 7.90 5.11 -15.36
C ALA A 112 9.27 5.52 -14.80
N LEU A 113 9.51 5.38 -13.51
CA LEU A 113 10.81 5.63 -12.88
C LEU A 113 11.76 4.44 -13.06
N LEU A 114 11.37 3.25 -12.57
CA LEU A 114 12.29 2.11 -12.44
C LEU A 114 12.57 1.40 -13.76
N LEU A 115 11.71 1.54 -14.77
CA LEU A 115 11.94 1.02 -16.11
C LEU A 115 12.49 2.08 -17.09
N ASN A 116 12.84 3.28 -16.58
CA ASN A 116 13.40 4.36 -17.40
C ASN A 116 14.85 4.05 -17.81
N GLU A 117 15.05 3.82 -19.10
CA GLU A 117 16.35 3.42 -19.64
C GLU A 117 17.43 4.50 -19.49
N LYS A 118 17.07 5.77 -19.67
CA LYS A 118 18.01 6.88 -19.54
C LYS A 118 18.44 7.08 -18.10
N LEU A 119 17.51 6.99 -17.17
CA LEU A 119 17.79 7.08 -15.74
C LEU A 119 18.66 5.90 -15.30
N PHE A 120 18.28 4.68 -15.66
CA PHE A 120 19.06 3.48 -15.34
C PHE A 120 20.47 3.52 -15.91
N ALA A 121 20.64 3.99 -17.16
CA ALA A 121 21.96 4.13 -17.76
C ALA A 121 22.88 5.07 -16.96
N ARG A 122 22.34 6.17 -16.42
CA ARG A 122 23.10 7.08 -15.57
C ARG A 122 23.43 6.46 -14.21
N ILE A 123 22.47 5.80 -13.57
CA ILE A 123 22.68 5.09 -12.29
C ILE A 123 23.74 4.01 -12.46
N LYS A 124 23.64 3.21 -13.54
CA LYS A 124 24.62 2.17 -13.87
C LYS A 124 26.02 2.75 -14.07
N ALA A 125 26.16 3.89 -14.74
CA ALA A 125 27.46 4.53 -14.94
C ALA A 125 28.11 4.96 -13.62
N VAL A 126 27.34 5.43 -12.63
CA VAL A 126 27.85 5.70 -11.27
C VAL A 126 28.20 4.40 -10.56
N TYR A 127 27.35 3.38 -10.65
CA TYR A 127 27.57 2.07 -10.06
C TYR A 127 28.84 1.39 -10.59
N ASP A 128 29.11 1.47 -11.89
CA ASP A 128 30.30 0.89 -12.50
C ASP A 128 31.63 1.53 -11.98
N GLN A 129 31.54 2.78 -11.48
CA GLN A 129 32.67 3.53 -10.90
C GLN A 129 32.61 3.58 -9.36
N ARG A 130 31.76 2.77 -8.72
CA ARG A 130 31.48 2.85 -7.27
C ARG A 130 32.68 2.59 -6.36
N SER A 131 33.76 2.02 -6.87
CA SER A 131 35.00 1.84 -6.08
C SER A 131 35.62 3.17 -5.63
N SER A 132 35.25 4.29 -6.23
CA SER A 132 35.64 5.63 -5.81
C SER A 132 34.78 6.21 -4.68
N LEU A 133 33.62 5.57 -4.37
CA LEU A 133 32.70 5.96 -3.33
C LEU A 133 33.00 5.25 -2.01
N GLN A 134 32.55 5.82 -0.89
CA GLN A 134 32.72 5.24 0.43
C GLN A 134 31.48 5.45 1.30
N GLY A 135 31.34 4.67 2.38
CA GLY A 135 30.29 4.86 3.38
C GLY A 135 28.88 4.80 2.80
N GLU A 136 28.07 5.78 3.15
CA GLU A 136 26.64 5.86 2.74
C GLU A 136 26.49 6.08 1.24
N ASP A 137 27.38 6.85 0.59
CA ASP A 137 27.30 7.12 -0.85
C ASP A 137 27.48 5.84 -1.68
N LEU A 138 28.46 5.00 -1.27
CA LEU A 138 28.66 3.69 -1.86
C LEU A 138 27.43 2.81 -1.68
N ARG A 139 26.93 2.72 -0.43
CA ARG A 139 25.80 1.86 -0.12
C ARG A 139 24.51 2.29 -0.83
N LEU A 140 24.20 3.59 -0.86
CA LEU A 140 23.05 4.12 -1.57
C LEU A 140 23.13 3.81 -3.08
N THR A 141 24.30 3.95 -3.67
CA THR A 141 24.51 3.62 -5.09
C THR A 141 24.25 2.14 -5.38
N GLU A 142 24.75 1.25 -4.51
CA GLU A 142 24.52 -0.21 -4.63
C GLU A 142 23.03 -0.55 -4.49
N VAL A 143 22.39 -0.06 -3.43
CA VAL A 143 20.95 -0.31 -3.17
C VAL A 143 20.09 0.17 -4.32
N LEU A 144 20.36 1.37 -4.82
CA LEU A 144 19.59 1.93 -5.92
C LEU A 144 19.77 1.14 -7.22
N TYR A 145 21.00 0.77 -7.56
CA TYR A 145 21.25 -0.06 -8.73
C TYR A 145 20.53 -1.41 -8.63
N ASP A 146 20.65 -2.08 -7.48
CA ASP A 146 20.02 -3.37 -7.23
C ASP A 146 18.49 -3.25 -7.30
N GLN A 147 17.90 -2.17 -6.79
CA GLN A 147 16.46 -1.91 -6.89
C GLN A 147 16.00 -1.81 -8.35
N PHE A 148 16.71 -1.06 -9.19
CA PHE A 148 16.36 -0.95 -10.61
C PHE A 148 16.46 -2.31 -11.33
N VAL A 149 17.51 -3.08 -11.06
CA VAL A 149 17.68 -4.42 -11.62
C VAL A 149 16.57 -5.36 -11.14
N HIS A 150 16.26 -5.35 -9.86
CA HIS A 150 15.20 -6.14 -9.23
C HIS A 150 13.83 -5.87 -9.85
N GLU A 151 13.53 -4.60 -10.18
CA GLU A 151 12.28 -4.19 -10.80
C GLU A 151 12.27 -4.32 -12.34
N GLY A 152 13.34 -4.87 -12.93
CA GLY A 152 13.35 -5.24 -14.35
C GLY A 152 13.99 -4.22 -15.31
N ALA A 153 14.84 -3.32 -14.82
CA ALA A 153 15.53 -2.35 -15.69
C ALA A 153 16.33 -2.99 -16.82
N LEU A 154 16.81 -4.22 -16.64
CA LEU A 154 17.57 -4.98 -17.64
C LEU A 154 16.73 -5.70 -18.69
N LEU A 155 15.40 -5.72 -18.54
CA LEU A 155 14.50 -6.38 -19.48
C LEU A 155 14.51 -5.71 -20.86
N SER A 156 14.13 -6.47 -21.88
CA SER A 156 13.83 -5.91 -23.21
C SER A 156 12.66 -4.92 -23.17
N ALA A 157 12.55 -4.03 -24.14
CA ALA A 157 11.43 -3.09 -24.22
C ALA A 157 10.07 -3.81 -24.25
N ALA A 158 9.98 -4.95 -24.95
CA ALA A 158 8.75 -5.74 -25.01
C ALA A 158 8.39 -6.36 -23.65
N ASP A 159 9.38 -6.88 -22.92
CA ASP A 159 9.19 -7.46 -21.61
C ASP A 159 8.87 -6.40 -20.56
N LYS A 160 9.44 -5.20 -20.66
CA LYS A 160 9.05 -4.05 -19.80
C LYS A 160 7.59 -3.69 -19.99
N GLU A 161 7.07 -3.66 -21.21
CA GLU A 161 5.65 -3.40 -21.45
C GLU A 161 4.73 -4.53 -20.92
N ALA A 162 5.18 -5.78 -20.98
CA ALA A 162 4.48 -6.89 -20.35
C ALA A 162 4.49 -6.76 -18.80
N LEU A 163 5.65 -6.40 -18.23
CA LEU A 163 5.80 -6.20 -16.79
C LEU A 163 4.90 -5.08 -16.25
N LYS A 164 4.82 -3.95 -16.95
CA LYS A 164 3.92 -2.83 -16.59
C LYS A 164 2.46 -3.28 -16.47
N LYS A 165 1.98 -4.11 -17.41
CA LYS A 165 0.62 -4.65 -17.36
C LYS A 165 0.40 -5.54 -16.15
N ILE A 166 1.38 -6.42 -15.85
CA ILE A 166 1.36 -7.29 -14.67
C ILE A 166 1.36 -6.46 -13.39
N ASN A 167 2.24 -5.47 -13.26
CA ASN A 167 2.34 -4.61 -12.08
C ASN A 167 1.05 -3.82 -11.85
N SER A 168 0.48 -3.22 -12.90
CA SER A 168 -0.78 -2.49 -12.83
C SER A 168 -1.94 -3.38 -12.36
N GLU A 169 -2.06 -4.60 -12.91
CA GLU A 169 -3.11 -5.53 -12.50
C GLU A 169 -2.90 -6.02 -11.05
N ILE A 170 -1.67 -6.33 -10.65
CA ILE A 170 -1.35 -6.70 -9.26
C ILE A 170 -1.74 -5.57 -8.30
N ALA A 171 -1.37 -4.32 -8.59
CA ALA A 171 -1.66 -3.17 -7.74
C ALA A 171 -3.16 -3.02 -7.50
N VAL A 172 -3.96 -3.02 -8.57
CA VAL A 172 -5.44 -2.95 -8.48
C VAL A 172 -6.02 -4.12 -7.68
N LEU A 173 -5.52 -5.33 -7.91
CA LEU A 173 -6.00 -6.52 -7.19
C LEU A 173 -5.59 -6.51 -5.71
N GLN A 174 -4.45 -5.95 -5.34
CA GLN A 174 -4.02 -5.81 -3.95
C GLN A 174 -4.92 -4.83 -3.19
N THR A 175 -5.22 -3.67 -3.77
CA THR A 175 -6.18 -2.71 -3.18
C THR A 175 -7.56 -3.36 -3.04
N LYS A 176 -8.06 -4.03 -4.10
CA LYS A 176 -9.31 -4.78 -4.05
C LYS A 176 -9.31 -5.83 -2.94
N PHE A 177 -8.24 -6.61 -2.82
CA PHE A 177 -8.10 -7.64 -1.77
C PHE A 177 -8.20 -7.02 -0.36
N THR A 178 -7.51 -5.92 -0.10
CA THR A 178 -7.56 -5.21 1.17
C THR A 178 -8.98 -4.76 1.49
N ASN A 179 -9.66 -4.15 0.54
CA ASN A 179 -11.04 -3.68 0.71
C ASN A 179 -12.01 -4.85 0.94
N GLN A 180 -11.85 -5.96 0.21
CA GLN A 180 -12.64 -7.19 0.42
C GLN A 180 -12.42 -7.77 1.83
N VAL A 181 -11.18 -7.81 2.32
CA VAL A 181 -10.87 -8.30 3.68
C VAL A 181 -11.46 -7.39 4.73
N ASN A 182 -11.38 -6.07 4.57
CA ASN A 182 -11.95 -5.11 5.51
C ASN A 182 -13.49 -5.23 5.57
N ALA A 183 -14.16 -5.29 4.43
CA ALA A 183 -15.60 -5.48 4.36
C ALA A 183 -16.03 -6.84 4.94
N GLY A 184 -15.39 -7.94 4.52
CA GLY A 184 -15.69 -9.27 5.03
C GLY A 184 -15.39 -9.46 6.53
N THR A 185 -14.46 -8.68 7.09
CA THR A 185 -14.21 -8.65 8.53
C THR A 185 -15.39 -8.02 9.29
N LYS A 186 -15.97 -6.95 8.74
CA LYS A 186 -17.18 -6.31 9.29
C LYS A 186 -18.40 -7.24 9.18
N GLU A 187 -18.60 -7.86 8.02
CA GLU A 187 -19.71 -8.80 7.78
C GLU A 187 -19.64 -10.06 8.66
N ALA A 188 -18.43 -10.51 9.01
CA ALA A 188 -18.24 -11.67 9.86
C ALA A 188 -18.50 -11.41 11.35
N ALA A 189 -18.87 -10.19 11.75
CA ALA A 189 -19.21 -9.90 13.15
C ALA A 189 -20.42 -10.73 13.62
N VAL A 190 -20.34 -11.23 14.85
CA VAL A 190 -21.37 -12.11 15.43
C VAL A 190 -22.28 -11.34 16.35
N LEU A 191 -23.56 -11.23 15.99
CA LEU A 191 -24.58 -10.58 16.81
C LEU A 191 -25.07 -11.55 17.88
N VAL A 192 -25.09 -11.08 19.15
CA VAL A 192 -25.58 -11.81 20.32
C VAL A 192 -26.73 -11.03 20.95
N ASP A 193 -27.80 -11.72 21.29
CA ASP A 193 -29.04 -11.08 21.77
C ASP A 193 -29.04 -10.77 23.26
N LYS A 194 -28.39 -11.59 24.07
CA LYS A 194 -28.49 -11.54 25.54
C LYS A 194 -27.11 -11.47 26.19
N VAL A 195 -26.99 -10.68 27.25
CA VAL A 195 -25.73 -10.54 28.00
C VAL A 195 -25.28 -11.83 28.67
N GLU A 196 -26.22 -12.69 29.07
CA GLU A 196 -25.93 -13.98 29.70
C GLU A 196 -25.19 -14.94 28.77
N GLU A 197 -25.31 -14.75 27.46
CA GLU A 197 -24.58 -15.51 26.45
C GLU A 197 -23.09 -15.11 26.38
N LEU A 198 -22.73 -13.95 26.94
CA LEU A 198 -21.39 -13.39 27.00
C LEU A 198 -20.66 -13.70 28.31
N ASP A 199 -21.22 -14.59 29.15
CA ASP A 199 -20.57 -15.01 30.39
C ASP A 199 -19.15 -15.49 30.16
N GLY A 200 -18.23 -15.03 31.02
CA GLY A 200 -16.79 -15.24 30.90
C GLY A 200 -16.01 -14.08 30.28
N LEU A 201 -16.66 -13.19 29.52
CA LEU A 201 -15.97 -12.01 28.99
C LEU A 201 -15.79 -10.95 30.09
N PRO A 202 -14.66 -10.17 30.03
CA PRO A 202 -14.49 -8.98 30.84
C PRO A 202 -15.60 -7.94 30.58
N GLU A 203 -16.00 -7.19 31.60
CA GLU A 203 -17.04 -6.15 31.52
C GLU A 203 -16.76 -5.13 30.40
N GLU A 204 -15.50 -4.75 30.24
CA GLU A 204 -15.09 -3.83 29.16
C GLU A 204 -15.31 -4.41 27.76
N ALA A 205 -15.14 -5.73 27.57
CA ALA A 205 -15.38 -6.39 26.29
C ALA A 205 -16.89 -6.43 25.98
N ILE A 206 -17.72 -6.64 27.00
CA ILE A 206 -19.19 -6.62 26.89
C ILE A 206 -19.66 -5.19 26.57
N ALA A 207 -19.10 -4.17 27.23
CA ALA A 207 -19.44 -2.77 26.96
C ALA A 207 -19.09 -2.38 25.51
N ARG A 208 -17.89 -2.73 25.03
CA ARG A 208 -17.50 -2.49 23.62
C ARG A 208 -18.41 -3.21 22.62
N ALA A 209 -18.81 -4.44 22.92
CA ALA A 209 -19.75 -5.18 22.07
C ALA A 209 -21.13 -4.53 22.01
N ALA A 210 -21.62 -3.94 23.12
CA ALA A 210 -22.88 -3.20 23.16
C ALA A 210 -22.79 -1.87 22.37
N GLU A 211 -21.69 -1.14 22.48
CA GLU A 211 -21.41 0.05 21.69
C GLU A 211 -21.36 -0.25 20.20
N ALA A 212 -20.60 -1.27 19.79
CA ALA A 212 -20.50 -1.71 18.40
C ALA A 212 -21.87 -2.12 17.83
N ALA A 213 -22.68 -2.86 18.60
CA ALA A 213 -24.03 -3.22 18.20
C ALA A 213 -24.93 -1.99 18.03
N THR A 214 -24.82 -1.01 18.94
CA THR A 214 -25.59 0.25 18.85
C THR A 214 -25.20 1.05 17.62
N ALA A 215 -23.91 1.18 17.34
CA ALA A 215 -23.38 1.85 16.16
C ALA A 215 -23.84 1.17 14.85
N ALA A 216 -23.95 -0.16 14.86
CA ALA A 216 -24.49 -0.95 13.74
C ALA A 216 -26.03 -0.99 13.66
N GLY A 217 -26.77 -0.23 14.50
CA GLY A 217 -28.23 -0.18 14.49
C GLY A 217 -28.92 -1.29 15.27
N HIS A 218 -28.20 -2.10 16.03
CA HIS A 218 -28.72 -3.23 16.83
C HIS A 218 -28.79 -2.89 18.33
N LYS A 219 -29.45 -1.78 18.67
CA LYS A 219 -29.58 -1.31 20.05
C LYS A 219 -30.12 -2.40 20.99
N GLY A 220 -29.44 -2.59 22.13
CA GLY A 220 -29.82 -3.59 23.14
C GLY A 220 -29.28 -4.99 22.88
N LYS A 221 -28.45 -5.15 21.85
CA LYS A 221 -27.72 -6.38 21.54
C LYS A 221 -26.20 -6.16 21.68
N TYR A 222 -25.42 -7.18 21.34
CA TYR A 222 -23.96 -7.21 21.46
C TYR A 222 -23.35 -7.69 20.13
N LEU A 223 -22.42 -6.93 19.57
CA LEU A 223 -21.74 -7.28 18.31
C LEU A 223 -20.29 -7.64 18.59
N LEU A 224 -19.95 -8.91 18.35
CA LEU A 224 -18.60 -9.44 18.52
C LEU A 224 -17.84 -9.28 17.21
N GLU A 225 -17.03 -8.22 17.09
CA GLU A 225 -16.23 -7.93 15.89
C GLU A 225 -15.06 -8.91 15.75
N GLN A 226 -14.75 -9.31 14.51
CA GLN A 226 -13.76 -10.34 14.18
C GLN A 226 -12.37 -9.74 13.90
N THR A 227 -11.86 -8.87 14.76
CA THR A 227 -10.51 -8.32 14.63
C THR A 227 -9.43 -9.27 15.14
N ASN A 228 -8.16 -9.01 14.78
CA ASN A 228 -7.04 -9.81 15.27
C ASN A 228 -6.83 -9.69 16.78
N THR A 229 -7.30 -8.61 17.39
CA THR A 229 -7.17 -8.34 18.84
C THR A 229 -8.38 -8.80 19.64
N SER A 230 -9.59 -8.73 19.10
CA SER A 230 -10.82 -9.08 19.83
C SER A 230 -11.14 -10.57 19.77
N ARG A 231 -11.02 -11.20 18.60
CA ARG A 231 -11.37 -12.61 18.38
C ARG A 231 -10.66 -13.59 19.31
N PRO A 232 -9.34 -13.51 19.57
CA PRO A 232 -8.68 -14.46 20.46
C PRO A 232 -9.28 -14.45 21.87
N GLY A 233 -9.61 -13.27 22.42
CA GLY A 233 -10.26 -13.12 23.72
C GLY A 233 -11.64 -13.79 23.75
N TYR A 234 -12.47 -13.56 22.73
CA TYR A 234 -13.78 -14.22 22.66
C TYR A 234 -13.69 -15.76 22.68
N LEU A 235 -12.71 -16.32 21.97
CA LEU A 235 -12.52 -17.77 21.93
C LEU A 235 -11.93 -18.35 23.22
N ALA A 236 -11.12 -17.56 23.95
CA ALA A 236 -10.49 -17.97 25.18
C ALA A 236 -11.45 -17.85 26.38
N ASP A 237 -12.19 -16.74 26.51
CA ASP A 237 -12.84 -16.33 27.75
C ASP A 237 -14.32 -16.65 27.78
N LEU A 238 -15.04 -16.71 26.64
CA LEU A 238 -16.46 -17.04 26.61
C LEU A 238 -16.73 -18.43 27.20
N ASN A 239 -17.62 -18.54 28.20
CA ASN A 239 -18.11 -19.81 28.74
C ASN A 239 -19.13 -20.47 27.81
N ASN A 240 -19.91 -19.69 27.06
CA ASN A 240 -20.92 -20.21 26.14
C ASN A 240 -20.30 -20.86 24.91
N ARG A 241 -20.39 -22.20 24.84
CA ARG A 241 -19.80 -22.96 23.70
C ARG A 241 -20.42 -22.64 22.33
N ASP A 242 -21.72 -22.35 22.29
CA ASP A 242 -22.40 -22.08 21.02
C ASP A 242 -21.98 -20.72 20.46
N VAL A 243 -21.81 -19.70 21.31
CA VAL A 243 -21.29 -18.41 20.90
C VAL A 243 -19.85 -18.57 20.43
N ARG A 244 -18.98 -19.31 21.17
CA ARG A 244 -17.60 -19.59 20.71
C ARG A 244 -17.57 -20.26 19.33
N ARG A 245 -18.47 -21.26 19.12
CA ARG A 245 -18.58 -21.94 17.82
C ARG A 245 -18.95 -20.95 16.70
N ARG A 246 -19.97 -20.09 16.91
CA ARG A 246 -20.39 -19.06 15.97
C ARG A 246 -19.25 -18.10 15.63
N VAL A 247 -18.49 -17.65 16.62
CA VAL A 247 -17.32 -16.80 16.47
C VAL A 247 -16.23 -17.49 15.63
N LEU A 248 -15.94 -18.76 15.93
CA LEU A 248 -14.95 -19.54 15.17
C LEU A 248 -15.38 -19.76 13.73
N GLU A 249 -16.63 -20.21 13.49
CA GLU A 249 -17.18 -20.46 12.15
C GLU A 249 -17.19 -19.16 11.32
N ALA A 250 -17.65 -18.05 11.88
CA ALA A 250 -17.64 -16.74 11.22
C ALA A 250 -16.20 -16.30 10.85
N SER A 251 -15.24 -16.55 11.74
CA SER A 251 -13.82 -16.24 11.47
C SER A 251 -13.24 -17.13 10.36
N LEU A 252 -13.54 -18.43 10.35
CA LEU A 252 -12.99 -19.36 9.34
C LEU A 252 -13.62 -19.19 7.97
N SER A 253 -14.90 -18.80 7.90
CA SER A 253 -15.63 -18.58 6.65
C SER A 253 -15.52 -17.14 6.12
N ARG A 254 -14.84 -16.25 6.85
CA ARG A 254 -14.66 -14.86 6.47
C ARG A 254 -14.06 -14.77 5.06
N CYS A 255 -14.64 -13.93 4.20
CA CYS A 255 -14.21 -13.68 2.83
C CYS A 255 -14.20 -14.93 1.92
N SER A 256 -14.95 -15.99 2.26
CA SER A 256 -15.06 -17.21 1.45
C SER A 256 -16.46 -17.45 0.85
N GLY A 257 -17.41 -16.54 1.10
CA GLY A 257 -18.76 -16.59 0.52
C GLY A 257 -18.79 -16.35 -0.98
N GLY A 258 -19.95 -16.50 -1.59
CA GLY A 258 -20.17 -16.24 -3.03
C GLY A 258 -20.50 -14.77 -3.38
N ASP A 259 -20.18 -13.84 -2.51
CA ASP A 259 -20.53 -12.43 -2.54
C ASP A 259 -19.36 -11.51 -2.97
N SER A 260 -19.57 -10.20 -2.83
CA SER A 260 -18.57 -9.17 -3.18
C SER A 260 -17.32 -9.21 -2.32
N THR A 261 -17.38 -9.80 -1.11
CA THR A 261 -16.26 -9.93 -0.19
C THR A 261 -15.42 -11.19 -0.39
N ASN A 262 -15.80 -12.07 -1.34
CA ASN A 262 -15.04 -13.28 -1.64
C ASN A 262 -13.67 -12.97 -2.23
N THR A 263 -12.62 -13.32 -1.50
CA THR A 263 -11.23 -13.06 -1.88
C THR A 263 -10.60 -14.16 -2.74
N HIS A 264 -11.20 -15.35 -2.87
CA HIS A 264 -10.60 -16.49 -3.56
C HIS A 264 -10.21 -16.19 -5.01
N PRO A 265 -11.09 -15.60 -5.87
CA PRO A 265 -10.71 -15.25 -7.23
C PRO A 265 -9.57 -14.24 -7.29
N THR A 266 -9.57 -13.24 -6.39
CA THR A 266 -8.55 -12.20 -6.29
C THR A 266 -7.19 -12.81 -5.92
N ILE A 267 -7.13 -13.66 -4.88
CA ILE A 267 -5.91 -14.36 -4.45
C ILE A 267 -5.35 -15.22 -5.59
N THR A 268 -6.21 -16.01 -6.23
CA THR A 268 -5.80 -16.89 -7.34
C THR A 268 -5.18 -16.11 -8.49
N ARG A 269 -5.79 -14.98 -8.87
CA ARG A 269 -5.25 -14.14 -9.95
C ARG A 269 -3.95 -13.45 -9.54
N ILE A 270 -3.83 -12.93 -8.32
CA ILE A 270 -2.56 -12.37 -7.80
C ILE A 270 -1.46 -13.43 -7.84
N ALA A 271 -1.73 -14.67 -7.40
CA ALA A 271 -0.75 -15.75 -7.41
C ALA A 271 -0.27 -16.07 -8.84
N ALA A 272 -1.18 -16.14 -9.80
CA ALA A 272 -0.84 -16.35 -11.21
C ALA A 272 0.04 -15.21 -11.77
N LEU A 273 -0.35 -13.95 -11.54
CA LEU A 273 0.43 -12.79 -11.98
C LEU A 273 1.82 -12.71 -11.35
N ARG A 274 1.94 -13.07 -10.07
CA ARG A 274 3.24 -13.17 -9.40
C ARG A 274 4.14 -14.23 -10.02
N ALA A 275 3.57 -15.38 -10.42
CA ALA A 275 4.33 -16.40 -11.14
C ALA A 275 4.75 -15.92 -12.53
N GLU A 276 3.88 -15.21 -13.25
CA GLU A 276 4.17 -14.58 -14.54
C GLU A 276 5.28 -13.52 -14.39
N LYS A 277 5.21 -12.65 -13.37
CA LYS A 277 6.25 -11.64 -13.05
C LYS A 277 7.61 -12.32 -12.81
N ALA A 278 7.65 -13.33 -11.96
CA ALA A 278 8.90 -14.03 -11.66
C ALA A 278 9.54 -14.66 -12.92
N LYS A 279 8.71 -15.32 -13.74
CA LYS A 279 9.17 -15.91 -15.02
C LYS A 279 9.72 -14.85 -15.96
N LEU A 280 9.03 -13.71 -16.09
CA LEU A 280 9.47 -12.60 -16.95
C LEU A 280 10.82 -12.03 -16.50
N LEU A 281 11.05 -11.96 -15.19
CA LEU A 281 12.31 -11.53 -14.57
C LEU A 281 13.40 -12.62 -14.58
N GLY A 282 13.14 -13.81 -15.16
CA GLY A 282 14.10 -14.92 -15.22
C GLY A 282 14.30 -15.67 -13.91
N LEU A 283 13.36 -15.51 -12.95
CA LEU A 283 13.42 -16.13 -11.63
C LEU A 283 12.58 -17.42 -11.57
N PRO A 284 12.98 -18.41 -10.76
CA PRO A 284 12.29 -19.69 -10.68
C PRO A 284 10.87 -19.59 -10.08
N ASN A 285 10.65 -18.63 -9.19
CA ASN A 285 9.35 -18.38 -8.54
C ASN A 285 9.32 -16.99 -7.90
N PHE A 286 8.14 -16.55 -7.45
CA PHE A 286 7.94 -15.24 -6.83
C PHE A 286 8.67 -15.13 -5.46
N ALA A 287 8.83 -16.21 -4.71
CA ALA A 287 9.56 -16.18 -3.45
C ALA A 287 11.04 -15.80 -3.67
N SER A 288 11.65 -16.26 -4.76
CA SER A 288 13.01 -15.85 -5.13
C SER A 288 13.12 -14.36 -5.41
N TRP A 289 12.09 -13.75 -6.00
CA TRP A 289 12.02 -12.30 -6.17
C TRP A 289 11.82 -11.59 -4.83
N ALA A 290 10.82 -12.01 -4.06
CA ALA A 290 10.41 -11.33 -2.82
C ALA A 290 11.47 -11.42 -1.70
N LEU A 291 12.36 -12.43 -1.72
CA LEU A 291 13.35 -12.64 -0.67
C LEU A 291 14.76 -12.15 -1.04
N SER A 292 15.00 -11.76 -2.28
CA SER A 292 16.33 -11.40 -2.76
C SER A 292 16.97 -10.21 -2.01
N ASP A 293 16.16 -9.28 -1.54
CA ASP A 293 16.55 -8.10 -0.75
C ASP A 293 16.28 -8.25 0.76
N GLN A 294 15.75 -9.42 1.19
CA GLN A 294 15.43 -9.70 2.59
C GLN A 294 16.58 -10.40 3.30
N MET A 295 16.54 -10.46 4.63
CA MET A 295 17.57 -11.13 5.45
C MET A 295 17.80 -12.59 5.06
N ALA A 296 16.76 -13.31 4.65
CA ALA A 296 16.86 -14.71 4.21
C ALA A 296 17.56 -14.83 2.85
N GLY A 297 17.42 -13.87 1.95
CA GLY A 297 18.06 -13.79 0.64
C GLY A 297 17.58 -14.83 -0.39
N ARG A 298 17.02 -15.96 0.04
CA ARG A 298 16.60 -17.07 -0.83
C ARG A 298 15.56 -17.96 -0.16
N PRO A 299 14.66 -18.62 -0.95
CA PRO A 299 13.59 -19.47 -0.41
C PRO A 299 14.07 -20.63 0.47
N GLU A 300 15.25 -21.21 0.15
CA GLU A 300 15.79 -22.36 0.88
C GLU A 300 16.26 -22.00 2.30
N ALA A 301 16.38 -20.70 2.62
CA ALA A 301 16.74 -20.23 3.96
C ALA A 301 15.52 -20.01 4.87
N VAL A 302 14.29 -20.10 4.33
CA VAL A 302 13.02 -19.99 5.07
C VAL A 302 12.46 -21.37 5.37
#